data_1657040d37cbf5c3dc226e45ccad8876
#
_entry.id   1657040d37cbf5c3dc226e45ccad8876
#
_cell.length_a   1.000
_cell.length_b   1.000
_cell.length_c   1.000
_cell.angle_alpha   90.00
_cell.angle_beta   90.00
_cell.angle_gamma   90.00
#
_symmetry.space_group_name_H-M   'P 1'
#
loop_
_entity.id
_entity.type
_entity.pdbx_description
1 polymer ?
#
loop_
_entity_poly.entity_id
_entity_poly.type
_entity_poly.pdbx_seq_one_letter_code
_entity_poly.pdbx_strand_id
1 'polypeptide(L)'
;MKDRLIITISDVHSTKAYNVHQIIKQLILIIGLIVLLIIGGSFWFISELNYKMDSLKEQKEKEINLKEKEISLLVEKEKKLQAQNQFYSLQIKGKVSDIEALSSKLDHIEEMIGLKNDNEKKEQITQETLKSINDKIKMFMLTAIPSGSPLRKTTVTSRFGYRIHPVTKKKKFHRGIDLRAKRKTEVFSTADGIVSYVRPTNYGDFGRVIKIRHNFGFETVYAHLNKTLVKAGDVVRKNQLIGLSGSSGRSTAPHLHYEIKYGEKILNPREFIRWQLGDYYSIFKKERRVQWESLVRLINEQSKMVQQ
;
A
#
# COMPACT_ATOMS: atom_id res chain seq x y z
N MET A 1 -97.15 -5.30 -2.12
CA MET A 1 -96.57 -4.44 -1.06
C MET A 1 -95.07 -4.67 -0.99
N LYS A 2 -94.26 -3.66 -1.21
CA LYS A 2 -92.76 -3.81 -1.06
C LYS A 2 -92.45 -3.63 0.43
N ASP A 3 -92.08 -4.72 1.08
CA ASP A 3 -91.68 -4.69 2.49
C ASP A 3 -90.47 -3.78 2.62
N ARG A 4 -90.61 -2.66 3.31
CA ARG A 4 -89.59 -1.71 3.61
C ARG A 4 -89.06 -1.99 5.04
N LEU A 5 -87.89 -2.53 5.14
CA LEU A 5 -87.20 -2.67 6.39
C LEU A 5 -86.71 -1.27 6.89
N ILE A 6 -87.20 -0.83 8.05
CA ILE A 6 -86.90 0.44 8.66
C ILE A 6 -86.22 0.15 10.00
N ILE A 7 -84.98 0.67 10.19
CA ILE A 7 -84.35 0.65 11.50
C ILE A 7 -84.62 1.97 12.20
N THR A 8 -85.23 1.89 13.39
CA THR A 8 -85.51 3.06 14.24
C THR A 8 -84.52 3.07 15.40
N ILE A 9 -83.78 4.15 15.50
CA ILE A 9 -82.88 4.40 16.64
C ILE A 9 -83.52 5.47 17.47
N SER A 10 -83.91 5.11 18.73
CA SER A 10 -84.47 6.05 19.69
C SER A 10 -83.50 6.36 20.76
N ASP A 11 -83.23 7.64 20.98
CA ASP A 11 -82.52 8.19 22.11
C ASP A 11 -83.55 8.99 23.02
N VAL A 12 -83.13 9.35 24.21
CA VAL A 12 -83.97 10.04 25.22
C VAL A 12 -84.59 11.34 24.65
N HIS A 13 -84.06 11.91 23.65
CA HIS A 13 -84.45 13.20 23.07
C HIS A 13 -84.97 13.16 21.61
N SER A 14 -84.80 12.05 20.90
CA SER A 14 -85.27 11.95 19.50
C SER A 14 -85.33 10.50 18.98
N THR A 15 -86.28 10.24 18.04
CA THR A 15 -86.37 8.98 17.33
C THR A 15 -86.10 9.26 15.86
N LYS A 16 -85.05 8.63 15.30
CA LYS A 16 -84.72 8.71 13.87
C LYS A 16 -84.94 7.35 13.19
N ALA A 17 -85.72 7.36 12.09
CA ALA A 17 -86.00 6.18 11.34
C ALA A 17 -85.14 6.18 10.05
N TYR A 18 -84.44 5.10 9.79
CA TYR A 18 -83.57 4.95 8.65
C TYR A 18 -84.04 3.82 7.76
N ASN A 19 -84.14 4.09 6.47
CA ASN A 19 -84.50 3.10 5.47
C ASN A 19 -83.28 2.23 5.14
N VAL A 20 -83.30 0.96 5.52
CA VAL A 20 -82.17 0.00 5.37
C VAL A 20 -81.72 -0.08 3.91
N HIS A 21 -82.63 -0.03 2.95
CA HIS A 21 -82.28 -0.09 1.53
C HIS A 21 -81.45 1.14 1.08
N GLN A 22 -81.69 2.30 1.66
CA GLN A 22 -81.01 3.52 1.33
C GLN A 22 -79.60 3.53 1.94
N ILE A 23 -79.42 3.01 3.17
CA ILE A 23 -78.14 2.83 3.83
C ILE A 23 -77.27 1.85 3.07
N ILE A 24 -77.81 0.70 2.65
CA ILE A 24 -77.10 -0.31 1.86
C ILE A 24 -76.63 0.28 0.51
N LYS A 25 -77.47 1.06 -0.17
CA LYS A 25 -77.05 1.73 -1.45
C LYS A 25 -75.89 2.71 -1.21
N GLN A 26 -75.93 3.51 -0.15
CA GLN A 26 -74.86 4.46 0.18
C GLN A 26 -73.57 3.70 0.55
N LEU A 27 -73.67 2.60 1.30
CA LEU A 27 -72.51 1.78 1.72
C LEU A 27 -71.85 1.12 0.51
N ILE A 28 -72.64 0.59 -0.45
CA ILE A 28 -72.12 0.02 -1.71
C ILE A 28 -71.40 1.10 -2.56
N LEU A 29 -71.95 2.32 -2.64
CA LEU A 29 -71.30 3.44 -3.31
C LEU A 29 -69.99 3.84 -2.67
N ILE A 30 -69.91 3.90 -1.36
CA ILE A 30 -68.69 4.22 -0.61
C ILE A 30 -67.65 3.14 -0.82
N ILE A 31 -68.01 1.86 -0.68
CA ILE A 31 -67.11 0.74 -0.95
C ILE A 31 -66.59 0.77 -2.38
N GLY A 32 -67.46 1.02 -3.35
CA GLY A 32 -67.08 1.16 -4.77
C GLY A 32 -66.05 2.29 -4.97
N LEU A 33 -66.25 3.43 -4.31
CA LEU A 33 -65.34 4.57 -4.40
C LEU A 33 -63.99 4.25 -3.75
N ILE A 34 -63.97 3.56 -2.61
CA ILE A 34 -62.74 3.11 -1.96
C ILE A 34 -61.95 2.14 -2.85
N VAL A 35 -62.63 1.19 -3.45
CA VAL A 35 -62.00 0.22 -4.39
C VAL A 35 -61.41 0.94 -5.60
N LEU A 36 -62.10 1.92 -6.17
CA LEU A 36 -61.55 2.74 -7.25
C LEU A 36 -60.33 3.55 -6.86
N LEU A 37 -60.31 4.12 -5.63
CA LEU A 37 -59.15 4.85 -5.11
C LEU A 37 -57.95 3.91 -4.90
N ILE A 38 -58.18 2.70 -4.39
CA ILE A 38 -57.10 1.70 -4.22
C ILE A 38 -56.54 1.28 -5.58
N ILE A 39 -57.37 1.00 -6.56
CA ILE A 39 -56.91 0.63 -7.91
C ILE A 39 -56.16 1.78 -8.58
N GLY A 40 -56.69 2.99 -8.52
CA GLY A 40 -56.04 4.18 -9.10
C GLY A 40 -54.72 4.51 -8.40
N GLY A 41 -54.67 4.45 -7.05
CA GLY A 41 -53.48 4.64 -6.26
C GLY A 41 -52.41 3.58 -6.53
N SER A 42 -52.82 2.32 -6.68
CA SER A 42 -51.92 1.23 -7.03
C SER A 42 -51.33 1.39 -8.42
N PHE A 43 -52.13 1.79 -9.39
CA PHE A 43 -51.66 2.04 -10.75
C PHE A 43 -50.66 3.21 -10.80
N TRP A 44 -50.97 4.31 -10.12
CA TRP A 44 -50.04 5.45 -9.99
C TRP A 44 -48.73 5.05 -9.32
N PHE A 45 -48.79 4.31 -8.20
CA PHE A 45 -47.63 3.84 -7.48
C PHE A 45 -46.73 2.93 -8.34
N ILE A 46 -47.34 1.99 -9.07
CA ILE A 46 -46.58 1.10 -9.99
C ILE A 46 -45.90 1.91 -11.09
N SER A 47 -46.62 2.89 -11.68
CA SER A 47 -46.06 3.76 -12.72
C SER A 47 -44.85 4.57 -12.19
N GLU A 48 -44.95 5.15 -11.00
CA GLU A 48 -43.85 5.89 -10.35
C GLU A 48 -42.66 4.97 -10.06
N LEU A 49 -42.94 3.74 -9.59
CA LEU A 49 -41.89 2.74 -9.28
C LEU A 49 -41.14 2.32 -10.56
N ASN A 50 -41.87 2.10 -11.67
CA ASN A 50 -41.27 1.77 -12.95
C ASN A 50 -40.38 2.91 -13.48
N TYR A 51 -40.85 4.15 -13.39
CA TYR A 51 -40.05 5.32 -13.78
C TYR A 51 -38.74 5.43 -12.98
N LYS A 52 -38.80 5.24 -11.66
CA LYS A 52 -37.59 5.21 -10.81
C LYS A 52 -36.69 4.03 -11.14
N MET A 53 -37.23 2.87 -11.41
CA MET A 53 -36.46 1.69 -11.81
C MET A 53 -35.69 1.92 -13.11
N ASP A 54 -36.32 2.51 -14.11
CA ASP A 54 -35.70 2.76 -15.41
C ASP A 54 -34.61 3.82 -15.31
N SER A 55 -34.82 4.90 -14.51
CA SER A 55 -33.79 5.90 -14.25
C SER A 55 -32.58 5.31 -13.51
N LEU A 56 -32.80 4.39 -12.55
CA LEU A 56 -31.77 3.71 -11.82
C LEU A 56 -30.98 2.72 -12.70
N LYS A 57 -31.63 2.06 -13.62
CA LYS A 57 -31.01 1.18 -14.64
C LYS A 57 -30.08 2.00 -15.54
N GLU A 58 -30.55 3.13 -16.04
CA GLU A 58 -29.73 4.01 -16.90
C GLU A 58 -28.51 4.56 -16.17
N GLN A 59 -28.65 4.95 -14.89
CA GLN A 59 -27.51 5.39 -14.08
C GLN A 59 -26.48 4.27 -13.85
N LYS A 60 -26.95 3.06 -13.55
CA LYS A 60 -26.07 1.89 -13.37
C LYS A 60 -25.36 1.51 -14.67
N GLU A 61 -26.04 1.56 -15.80
CA GLU A 61 -25.45 1.26 -17.09
C GLU A 61 -24.35 2.27 -17.46
N LYS A 62 -24.58 3.56 -17.20
CA LYS A 62 -23.55 4.62 -17.36
C LYS A 62 -22.34 4.38 -16.44
N GLU A 63 -22.58 3.99 -15.19
CA GLU A 63 -21.49 3.68 -14.23
C GLU A 63 -20.69 2.44 -14.67
N ILE A 64 -21.35 1.40 -15.13
CA ILE A 64 -20.70 0.18 -15.65
C ILE A 64 -19.85 0.52 -16.87
N ASN A 65 -20.38 1.25 -17.85
CA ASN A 65 -19.64 1.67 -19.05
C ASN A 65 -18.41 2.53 -18.73
N LEU A 66 -18.50 3.40 -17.71
CA LEU A 66 -17.33 4.18 -17.24
C LEU A 66 -16.28 3.29 -16.61
N LYS A 67 -16.69 2.33 -15.77
CA LYS A 67 -15.76 1.38 -15.15
C LYS A 67 -15.11 0.45 -16.15
N GLU A 68 -15.83 0.00 -17.15
CA GLU A 68 -15.28 -0.83 -18.24
C GLU A 68 -14.21 -0.08 -19.05
N LYS A 69 -14.45 1.20 -19.34
CA LYS A 69 -13.42 2.06 -19.98
C LYS A 69 -12.18 2.24 -19.09
N GLU A 70 -12.37 2.44 -17.79
CA GLU A 70 -11.26 2.56 -16.84
C GLU A 70 -10.46 1.24 -16.75
N ILE A 71 -11.14 0.11 -16.68
CA ILE A 71 -10.53 -1.22 -16.69
C ILE A 71 -9.74 -1.46 -17.97
N SER A 72 -10.29 -1.14 -19.14
CA SER A 72 -9.61 -1.31 -20.42
C SER A 72 -8.33 -0.48 -20.50
N LEU A 73 -8.37 0.77 -19.99
CA LEU A 73 -7.20 1.64 -19.92
C LEU A 73 -6.12 1.09 -18.97
N LEU A 74 -6.54 0.56 -17.82
CA LEU A 74 -5.62 -0.06 -16.85
C LEU A 74 -4.97 -1.33 -17.41
N VAL A 75 -5.71 -2.17 -18.12
CA VAL A 75 -5.19 -3.37 -18.77
C VAL A 75 -4.18 -3.01 -19.87
N GLU A 76 -4.45 -1.98 -20.66
CA GLU A 76 -3.49 -1.50 -21.66
C GLU A 76 -2.21 -0.98 -21.02
N LYS A 77 -2.34 -0.20 -19.94
CA LYS A 77 -1.20 0.32 -19.17
C LYS A 77 -0.38 -0.81 -18.53
N GLU A 78 -1.03 -1.82 -18.02
CA GLU A 78 -0.37 -3.02 -17.47
C GLU A 78 0.41 -3.78 -18.52
N LYS A 79 -0.19 -4.03 -19.70
CA LYS A 79 0.52 -4.66 -20.85
C LYS A 79 1.75 -3.86 -21.27
N LYS A 80 1.64 -2.53 -21.32
CA LYS A 80 2.75 -1.65 -21.67
C LYS A 80 3.88 -1.71 -20.63
N LEU A 81 3.51 -1.75 -19.34
CA LEU A 81 4.46 -1.89 -18.24
C LEU A 81 5.15 -3.27 -18.24
N GLN A 82 4.40 -4.33 -18.54
CA GLN A 82 4.95 -5.69 -18.67
C GLN A 82 5.93 -5.80 -19.81
N ALA A 83 5.59 -5.25 -20.98
CA ALA A 83 6.51 -5.22 -22.14
C ALA A 83 7.79 -4.42 -21.83
N GLN A 84 7.65 -3.28 -21.12
CA GLN A 84 8.80 -2.47 -20.72
C GLN A 84 9.67 -3.20 -19.67
N ASN A 85 9.07 -3.91 -18.73
CA ASN A 85 9.80 -4.73 -17.76
C ASN A 85 10.51 -5.92 -18.42
N GLN A 86 9.89 -6.56 -19.40
CA GLN A 86 10.55 -7.61 -20.22
C GLN A 86 11.74 -7.06 -20.97
N PHE A 87 11.59 -5.90 -21.62
CA PHE A 87 12.69 -5.25 -22.34
C PHE A 87 13.86 -4.92 -21.39
N TYR A 88 13.60 -4.33 -20.22
CA TYR A 88 14.66 -4.06 -19.24
C TYR A 88 15.27 -5.34 -18.67
N SER A 89 14.49 -6.40 -18.45
CA SER A 89 15.04 -7.67 -17.96
C SER A 89 15.99 -8.31 -18.98
N LEU A 90 15.68 -8.22 -20.28
CA LEU A 90 16.55 -8.68 -21.35
C LEU A 90 17.82 -7.84 -21.45
N GLN A 91 17.73 -6.51 -21.33
CA GLN A 91 18.90 -5.64 -21.29
C GLN A 91 19.81 -5.93 -20.09
N ILE A 92 19.21 -6.12 -18.92
CA ILE A 92 19.97 -6.48 -17.69
C ILE A 92 20.65 -7.83 -17.87
N LYS A 93 19.94 -8.81 -18.43
CA LYS A 93 20.49 -10.14 -18.70
C LYS A 93 21.67 -10.09 -19.69
N GLY A 94 21.57 -9.29 -20.74
CA GLY A 94 22.68 -9.03 -21.68
C GLY A 94 23.87 -8.39 -20.95
N LYS A 95 23.66 -7.34 -20.17
CA LYS A 95 24.75 -6.68 -19.43
C LYS A 95 25.37 -7.57 -18.36
N VAL A 96 24.60 -8.44 -17.70
CA VAL A 96 25.12 -9.43 -16.75
C VAL A 96 26.02 -10.43 -17.47
N SER A 97 25.61 -10.91 -18.65
CA SER A 97 26.46 -11.80 -19.51
C SER A 97 27.74 -11.12 -19.94
N ASP A 98 27.69 -9.83 -20.33
CA ASP A 98 28.89 -9.06 -20.68
C ASP A 98 29.84 -8.89 -19.50
N ILE A 99 29.28 -8.65 -18.28
CA ILE A 99 30.07 -8.54 -17.04
C ILE A 99 30.70 -9.89 -16.68
N GLU A 100 29.98 -11.01 -16.84
CA GLU A 100 30.48 -12.34 -16.59
C GLU A 100 31.61 -12.68 -17.58
N ALA A 101 31.48 -12.33 -18.87
CA ALA A 101 32.52 -12.49 -19.89
C ALA A 101 33.76 -11.62 -19.60
N LEU A 102 33.56 -10.38 -19.11
CA LEU A 102 34.64 -9.49 -18.68
C LEU A 102 35.35 -10.02 -17.41
N SER A 103 34.57 -10.53 -16.45
CA SER A 103 35.11 -11.14 -15.21
C SER A 103 35.98 -12.38 -15.56
N SER A 104 35.50 -13.23 -16.47
CA SER A 104 36.25 -14.40 -16.94
C SER A 104 37.56 -14.01 -17.65
N LYS A 105 37.56 -12.93 -18.44
CA LYS A 105 38.77 -12.40 -19.04
C LYS A 105 39.73 -11.81 -18.01
N LEU A 106 39.20 -11.11 -16.99
CA LEU A 106 40.00 -10.61 -15.88
C LEU A 106 40.62 -11.75 -15.07
N ASP A 107 39.82 -12.79 -14.73
CA ASP A 107 40.33 -13.98 -14.05
C ASP A 107 41.44 -14.68 -14.80
N HIS A 108 41.37 -14.69 -16.16
CA HIS A 108 42.41 -15.25 -17.02
C HIS A 108 43.66 -14.36 -17.10
N ILE A 109 43.52 -13.04 -17.07
CA ILE A 109 44.61 -12.09 -16.97
C ILE A 109 45.29 -12.19 -15.60
N GLU A 110 44.56 -12.27 -14.52
CA GLU A 110 45.07 -12.47 -13.16
C GLU A 110 45.86 -13.79 -13.04
N GLU A 111 45.42 -14.85 -13.74
CA GLU A 111 46.12 -16.12 -13.82
C GLU A 111 47.46 -16.01 -14.58
N MET A 112 47.48 -15.27 -15.72
CA MET A 112 48.69 -15.05 -16.50
C MET A 112 49.73 -14.18 -15.76
N ILE A 113 49.32 -13.27 -14.88
CA ILE A 113 50.20 -12.37 -14.14
C ILE A 113 50.65 -12.96 -12.77
N GLY A 114 50.19 -14.18 -12.44
CA GLY A 114 50.61 -14.88 -11.22
C GLY A 114 49.98 -14.31 -9.90
N LEU A 115 48.88 -13.55 -10.04
CA LEU A 115 48.15 -12.94 -8.87
C LEU A 115 47.11 -13.90 -8.28
N LYS A 116 47.24 -15.20 -8.51
CA LYS A 116 46.31 -16.20 -7.97
C LYS A 116 46.67 -16.54 -6.54
N ASN A 117 46.14 -15.73 -5.60
CA ASN A 117 45.77 -16.22 -4.26
C ASN A 117 44.87 -15.20 -3.59
N ASP A 118 43.57 -15.53 -3.47
CA ASP A 118 42.72 -15.22 -2.33
C ASP A 118 41.25 -15.27 -2.69
N ASN A 119 40.70 -16.49 -2.80
CA ASN A 119 39.24 -16.71 -2.92
C ASN A 119 38.44 -16.32 -1.66
N GLU A 120 39.09 -15.85 -0.61
CA GLU A 120 38.43 -15.37 0.61
C GLU A 120 38.29 -13.84 0.71
N LYS A 121 38.87 -13.05 -0.20
CA LYS A 121 38.83 -11.57 -0.16
C LYS A 121 37.75 -10.90 -0.97
N LYS A 122 36.97 -11.61 -1.78
CA LYS A 122 35.97 -11.02 -2.72
C LYS A 122 34.74 -10.39 -2.06
N GLU A 123 34.56 -10.49 -0.74
CA GLU A 123 33.36 -9.93 -0.06
C GLU A 123 33.61 -8.75 0.89
N GLN A 124 34.86 -8.36 1.08
CA GLN A 124 35.19 -7.24 2.00
C GLN A 124 35.69 -6.03 1.20
N ILE A 125 35.06 -4.86 1.54
CA ILE A 125 35.54 -3.58 1.00
C ILE A 125 37.02 -3.39 1.32
N THR A 126 37.82 -3.06 0.32
CA THR A 126 39.28 -2.91 0.47
C THR A 126 39.62 -1.65 1.22
N GLN A 127 40.85 -1.62 1.84
CA GLN A 127 41.36 -0.44 2.53
C GLN A 127 41.53 0.75 1.56
N GLU A 128 41.88 0.47 0.31
CA GLU A 128 42.02 1.48 -0.73
C GLU A 128 40.67 2.12 -1.07
N THR A 129 39.62 1.32 -1.27
CA THR A 129 38.28 1.82 -1.50
C THR A 129 37.74 2.59 -0.30
N LEU A 130 38.02 2.15 0.93
CA LEU A 130 37.67 2.91 2.15
C LEU A 130 38.34 4.28 2.19
N LYS A 131 39.64 4.37 1.80
CA LYS A 131 40.37 5.65 1.73
C LYS A 131 39.85 6.59 0.65
N SER A 132 39.24 6.07 -0.41
CA SER A 132 38.64 6.88 -1.49
C SER A 132 37.35 7.59 -1.05
N ILE A 133 36.75 7.22 0.07
CA ILE A 133 35.50 7.79 0.57
C ILE A 133 35.80 9.10 1.32
N ASN A 134 35.63 10.21 0.63
CA ASN A 134 35.68 11.54 1.23
C ASN A 134 34.36 11.93 1.90
N ASP A 135 34.32 13.07 2.58
CA ASP A 135 33.13 13.50 3.34
C ASP A 135 31.94 13.80 2.43
N LYS A 136 32.17 14.25 1.20
CA LYS A 136 31.12 14.47 0.19
C LYS A 136 30.41 13.16 -0.17
N ILE A 137 31.20 12.11 -0.38
CA ILE A 137 30.72 10.75 -0.67
C ILE A 137 29.99 10.16 0.54
N LYS A 138 30.53 10.35 1.76
CA LYS A 138 29.84 9.92 2.99
C LYS A 138 28.45 10.55 3.12
N MET A 139 28.36 11.86 2.94
CA MET A 139 27.08 12.58 2.99
C MET A 139 26.12 12.10 1.91
N PHE A 140 26.59 11.93 0.67
CA PHE A 140 25.78 11.41 -0.41
C PHE A 140 25.27 9.99 -0.10
N MET A 141 26.13 9.08 0.34
CA MET A 141 25.71 7.72 0.70
C MET A 141 24.68 7.70 1.83
N LEU A 142 24.88 8.51 2.87
CA LEU A 142 23.94 8.62 3.99
C LEU A 142 22.60 9.26 3.58
N THR A 143 22.53 9.94 2.45
CA THR A 143 21.29 10.51 1.90
C THR A 143 20.61 9.56 0.93
N ALA A 144 21.40 8.91 0.06
CA ALA A 144 20.90 8.07 -1.02
C ALA A 144 20.56 6.62 -0.60
N ILE A 145 21.18 6.13 0.47
CA ILE A 145 21.01 4.78 1.02
C ILE A 145 20.30 4.89 2.37
N PRO A 146 19.36 3.96 2.70
CA PRO A 146 18.68 3.99 3.99
C PRO A 146 19.63 4.08 5.16
N SER A 147 19.52 5.14 5.98
CA SER A 147 20.39 5.37 7.13
C SER A 147 19.69 6.22 8.18
N GLY A 148 20.00 5.97 9.46
CA GLY A 148 19.29 6.59 10.57
C GLY A 148 17.92 5.98 10.85
N SER A 149 17.22 6.53 11.82
CA SER A 149 15.92 6.02 12.27
C SER A 149 14.76 6.64 11.51
N PRO A 150 13.72 5.86 11.17
CA PRO A 150 12.46 6.38 10.64
C PRO A 150 11.61 7.12 11.70
N LEU A 151 12.03 7.13 12.97
CA LEU A 151 11.36 7.78 14.10
C LEU A 151 12.33 8.70 14.85
N ARG A 152 11.84 9.81 15.41
CA ARG A 152 12.67 10.72 16.22
C ARG A 152 13.24 10.06 17.48
N LYS A 153 12.48 9.15 18.11
CA LYS A 153 12.94 8.32 19.24
C LYS A 153 12.88 6.86 18.84
N THR A 154 14.00 6.16 18.94
CA THR A 154 14.14 4.77 18.51
C THR A 154 14.27 3.84 19.72
N THR A 155 13.27 3.01 19.92
CA THR A 155 13.31 1.89 20.89
C THR A 155 12.84 0.63 20.16
N VAL A 156 13.73 -0.36 20.07
CA VAL A 156 13.45 -1.64 19.42
C VAL A 156 12.60 -2.50 20.35
N THR A 157 11.43 -2.90 19.92
CA THR A 157 10.53 -3.82 20.65
C THR A 157 10.63 -5.26 20.14
N SER A 158 10.99 -5.43 18.85
CA SER A 158 11.24 -6.75 18.29
C SER A 158 12.34 -6.70 17.23
N ARG A 159 13.27 -7.65 17.31
CA ARG A 159 14.46 -7.70 16.46
C ARG A 159 14.18 -8.45 15.14
N PHE A 160 15.02 -8.19 14.16
CA PHE A 160 15.14 -8.94 12.92
C PHE A 160 15.62 -10.38 13.19
N GLY A 161 15.14 -11.34 12.40
CA GLY A 161 15.57 -12.72 12.45
C GLY A 161 14.51 -13.70 13.02
N TYR A 162 14.93 -14.92 13.32
CA TYR A 162 14.03 -15.94 13.86
C TYR A 162 13.56 -15.61 15.28
N ARG A 163 12.26 -15.63 15.50
CA ARG A 163 11.64 -15.43 16.82
C ARG A 163 10.34 -16.22 16.94
N ILE A 164 9.87 -16.41 18.16
CA ILE A 164 8.52 -16.92 18.41
C ILE A 164 7.53 -15.81 18.08
N HIS A 165 6.62 -16.08 17.15
CA HIS A 165 5.61 -15.10 16.72
C HIS A 165 4.64 -14.81 17.86
N PRO A 166 4.38 -13.53 18.24
CA PRO A 166 3.62 -13.21 19.45
C PRO A 166 2.17 -13.68 19.41
N VAL A 167 1.57 -13.75 18.21
CA VAL A 167 0.18 -14.20 18.01
C VAL A 167 0.11 -15.72 17.78
N THR A 168 0.86 -16.24 16.81
CA THR A 168 0.74 -17.65 16.39
C THR A 168 1.57 -18.62 17.23
N LYS A 169 2.45 -18.12 18.12
CA LYS A 169 3.38 -18.89 18.97
C LYS A 169 4.32 -19.85 18.21
N LYS A 170 4.36 -19.76 16.86
CA LYS A 170 5.27 -20.57 16.02
C LYS A 170 6.57 -19.80 15.76
N LYS A 171 7.68 -20.53 15.60
CA LYS A 171 8.96 -19.97 15.15
C LYS A 171 8.78 -19.37 13.75
N LYS A 172 8.98 -18.05 13.61
CA LYS A 172 8.83 -17.33 12.35
C LYS A 172 9.99 -16.35 12.15
N PHE A 173 10.42 -16.19 10.90
CA PHE A 173 11.41 -15.20 10.55
C PHE A 173 10.77 -13.81 10.48
N HIS A 174 11.28 -12.87 11.26
CA HIS A 174 10.89 -11.47 11.26
C HIS A 174 11.74 -10.72 10.25
N ARG A 175 11.13 -10.28 9.15
CA ARG A 175 11.82 -9.66 8.01
C ARG A 175 12.29 -8.22 8.27
N GLY A 176 11.86 -7.63 9.37
CA GLY A 176 12.13 -6.26 9.74
C GLY A 176 12.47 -6.11 11.21
N ILE A 177 12.26 -4.92 11.70
CA ILE A 177 12.42 -4.55 13.10
C ILE A 177 11.14 -3.82 13.52
N ASP A 178 10.68 -4.09 14.76
CA ASP A 178 9.55 -3.35 15.30
C ASP A 178 10.07 -2.26 16.24
N LEU A 179 9.66 -1.03 15.98
CA LEU A 179 10.04 0.16 16.71
C LEU A 179 8.86 0.67 17.53
N ARG A 180 9.08 0.90 18.83
CA ARG A 180 8.06 1.46 19.72
C ARG A 180 7.60 2.82 19.19
N ALA A 181 6.31 2.94 18.93
CA ALA A 181 5.69 4.18 18.50
C ALA A 181 4.23 4.24 18.99
N LYS A 182 3.85 5.32 19.64
CA LYS A 182 2.45 5.59 19.96
C LYS A 182 1.68 5.81 18.65
N ARG A 183 0.36 5.60 18.67
CA ARG A 183 -0.47 5.96 17.50
C ARG A 183 -0.26 7.42 17.12
N LYS A 184 -0.20 7.68 15.81
CA LYS A 184 0.02 9.02 15.22
C LYS A 184 1.43 9.61 15.48
N THR A 185 2.43 8.80 15.86
CA THR A 185 3.84 9.24 15.86
C THR A 185 4.29 9.43 14.41
N GLU A 186 4.99 10.50 14.13
CA GLU A 186 5.55 10.84 12.81
C GLU A 186 6.53 9.76 12.33
N VAL A 187 6.41 9.39 11.05
CA VAL A 187 7.28 8.42 10.38
C VAL A 187 7.95 9.09 9.19
N PHE A 188 9.26 9.01 9.14
CA PHE A 188 10.09 9.71 8.17
C PHE A 188 10.77 8.73 7.20
N SER A 189 11.01 9.18 5.96
CA SER A 189 11.84 8.45 5.01
C SER A 189 13.30 8.41 5.48
N THR A 190 13.93 7.24 5.38
CA THR A 190 15.33 7.04 5.82
C THR A 190 16.36 7.32 4.73
N ALA A 191 15.91 7.55 3.49
CA ALA A 191 16.75 7.98 2.37
C ALA A 191 15.89 8.68 1.31
N ASP A 192 16.56 9.35 0.35
CA ASP A 192 15.92 9.85 -0.86
C ASP A 192 15.39 8.69 -1.70
N GLY A 193 14.25 8.86 -2.37
CA GLY A 193 13.69 7.80 -3.19
C GLY A 193 12.35 8.14 -3.82
N ILE A 194 11.73 7.13 -4.40
CA ILE A 194 10.41 7.21 -5.03
C ILE A 194 9.49 6.22 -4.31
N VAL A 195 8.32 6.68 -3.93
CA VAL A 195 7.28 5.83 -3.33
C VAL A 195 6.81 4.81 -4.38
N SER A 196 7.20 3.56 -4.21
CA SER A 196 6.87 2.49 -5.16
C SER A 196 5.51 1.88 -4.93
N TYR A 197 5.01 1.93 -3.68
CA TYR A 197 3.73 1.34 -3.32
C TYR A 197 3.15 1.98 -2.07
N VAL A 198 1.84 2.23 -2.07
CA VAL A 198 1.07 2.66 -0.90
C VAL A 198 -0.20 1.85 -0.80
N ARG A 199 -0.49 1.32 0.39
CA ARG A 199 -1.80 0.79 0.73
C ARG A 199 -2.38 1.61 1.88
N PRO A 200 -3.39 2.46 1.60
CA PRO A 200 -4.00 3.33 2.61
C PRO A 200 -5.08 2.62 3.43
N THR A 201 -5.48 1.41 3.04
CA THR A 201 -6.53 0.62 3.71
C THR A 201 -5.96 -0.32 4.77
N ASN A 202 -6.75 -0.62 5.80
CA ASN A 202 -6.38 -1.55 6.87
C ASN A 202 -6.66 -3.00 6.43
N TYR A 203 -5.81 -3.55 5.57
CA TYR A 203 -5.97 -4.90 5.03
C TYR A 203 -4.63 -5.66 5.02
N GLY A 204 -4.71 -7.00 5.21
CA GLY A 204 -3.55 -7.91 5.20
C GLY A 204 -2.60 -7.72 6.39
N ASP A 205 -1.50 -8.47 6.39
CA ASP A 205 -0.56 -8.52 7.51
C ASP A 205 0.05 -7.17 7.86
N PHE A 206 0.47 -6.38 6.87
CA PHE A 206 1.09 -5.07 7.07
C PHE A 206 0.09 -3.95 7.40
N GLY A 207 -1.23 -4.17 7.17
CA GLY A 207 -2.20 -3.10 7.26
C GLY A 207 -1.89 -1.96 6.28
N ARG A 208 -1.93 -0.71 6.76
CA ARG A 208 -1.48 0.45 5.99
C ARG A 208 0.03 0.42 5.88
N VAL A 209 0.53 0.53 4.65
CA VAL A 209 1.95 0.34 4.35
C VAL A 209 2.41 1.29 3.25
N ILE A 210 3.64 1.77 3.38
CA ILE A 210 4.37 2.52 2.36
C ILE A 210 5.63 1.74 2.02
N LYS A 211 5.95 1.62 0.71
CA LYS A 211 7.24 1.12 0.23
C LYS A 211 7.92 2.20 -0.58
N ILE A 212 9.21 2.39 -0.36
CA ILE A 212 10.01 3.39 -1.04
C ILE A 212 11.19 2.70 -1.68
N ARG A 213 11.39 2.89 -2.99
CA ARG A 213 12.60 2.51 -3.71
C ARG A 213 13.60 3.66 -3.61
N HIS A 214 14.78 3.32 -3.17
CA HIS A 214 15.92 4.22 -3.04
C HIS A 214 16.96 3.95 -4.12
N ASN A 215 18.00 4.74 -4.13
CA ASN A 215 19.12 4.54 -5.03
C ASN A 215 19.82 3.19 -4.80
N PHE A 216 20.56 2.72 -5.79
CA PHE A 216 21.42 1.54 -5.74
C PHE A 216 20.69 0.24 -5.36
N GLY A 217 19.40 0.11 -5.68
CA GLY A 217 18.63 -1.11 -5.46
C GLY A 217 18.14 -1.34 -4.03
N PHE A 218 18.17 -0.31 -3.17
CA PHE A 218 17.57 -0.38 -1.85
C PHE A 218 16.07 -0.14 -1.89
N GLU A 219 15.33 -0.81 -1.00
CA GLU A 219 13.91 -0.59 -0.74
C GLU A 219 13.66 -0.58 0.76
N THR A 220 12.80 0.32 1.22
CA THR A 220 12.30 0.33 2.60
C THR A 220 10.80 0.12 2.66
N VAL A 221 10.34 -0.54 3.75
CA VAL A 221 8.92 -0.81 4.01
C VAL A 221 8.57 -0.25 5.38
N TYR A 222 7.49 0.53 5.42
CA TYR A 222 6.93 1.14 6.64
C TYR A 222 5.50 0.64 6.79
N ALA A 223 5.25 -0.21 7.80
CA ALA A 223 3.97 -0.88 7.97
C ALA A 223 3.30 -0.61 9.32
N HIS A 224 2.07 -1.13 9.49
CA HIS A 224 1.18 -0.91 10.62
C HIS A 224 0.81 0.57 10.84
N LEU A 225 0.82 1.38 9.77
CA LEU A 225 0.57 2.80 9.85
C LEU A 225 -0.87 3.12 10.27
N ASN A 226 -1.04 4.28 10.89
CA ASN A 226 -2.34 4.90 11.13
C ASN A 226 -2.81 5.67 9.89
N LYS A 227 -1.89 6.40 9.24
CA LYS A 227 -2.16 7.21 8.05
C LYS A 227 -0.94 7.23 7.14
N THR A 228 -1.15 7.13 5.84
CA THR A 228 -0.16 7.41 4.78
C THR A 228 -0.32 8.87 4.36
N LEU A 229 0.77 9.60 4.21
CA LEU A 229 0.78 11.03 3.84
C LEU A 229 1.37 11.26 2.44
N VAL A 230 1.77 10.19 1.78
CA VAL A 230 2.31 10.15 0.42
C VAL A 230 1.53 9.14 -0.42
N LYS A 231 1.66 9.22 -1.73
CA LYS A 231 1.07 8.31 -2.72
C LYS A 231 2.14 7.71 -3.62
N ALA A 232 1.81 6.60 -4.28
CA ALA A 232 2.72 5.96 -5.23
C ALA A 232 3.09 6.94 -6.36
N GLY A 233 4.38 6.99 -6.70
CA GLY A 233 4.97 7.93 -7.65
C GLY A 233 5.56 9.20 -7.03
N ASP A 234 5.25 9.52 -5.78
CA ASP A 234 5.84 10.69 -5.10
C ASP A 234 7.34 10.52 -4.92
N VAL A 235 8.10 11.58 -5.23
CA VAL A 235 9.53 11.68 -4.88
C VAL A 235 9.62 12.16 -3.44
N VAL A 236 10.38 11.45 -2.63
CA VAL A 236 10.59 11.79 -1.22
C VAL A 236 12.07 11.98 -0.92
N ARG A 237 12.37 12.89 -0.02
CA ARG A 237 13.72 13.13 0.49
C ARG A 237 13.91 12.44 1.84
N LYS A 238 15.14 12.14 2.17
CA LYS A 238 15.52 11.71 3.51
C LYS A 238 14.97 12.68 4.57
N ASN A 239 14.47 12.14 5.68
CA ASN A 239 13.82 12.87 6.77
C ASN A 239 12.50 13.58 6.38
N GLN A 240 11.95 13.31 5.19
CA GLN A 240 10.61 13.79 4.84
C GLN A 240 9.57 12.97 5.60
N LEU A 241 8.55 13.65 6.14
CA LEU A 241 7.38 13.03 6.77
C LEU A 241 6.55 12.28 5.71
N ILE A 242 6.39 10.97 5.88
CA ILE A 242 5.69 10.09 4.92
C ILE A 242 4.42 9.47 5.47
N GLY A 243 4.26 9.40 6.79
CA GLY A 243 3.10 8.79 7.40
C GLY A 243 3.08 8.93 8.92
N LEU A 244 2.05 8.36 9.52
CA LEU A 244 1.85 8.31 10.98
C LEU A 244 1.78 6.85 11.43
N SER A 245 2.51 6.47 12.47
CA SER A 245 2.51 5.13 13.04
C SER A 245 1.16 4.74 13.66
N GLY A 246 0.87 3.45 13.70
CA GLY A 246 -0.40 2.94 14.20
C GLY A 246 -0.34 1.50 14.71
N SER A 247 -1.42 0.77 14.44
CA SER A 247 -1.60 -0.66 14.77
C SER A 247 -2.54 -1.30 13.76
N SER A 248 -2.38 -0.97 12.47
CA SER A 248 -3.19 -1.56 11.40
C SER A 248 -2.64 -2.92 10.97
N GLY A 249 -3.48 -3.75 10.35
CA GLY A 249 -3.11 -5.11 9.97
C GLY A 249 -2.94 -6.05 11.17
N ARG A 250 -2.05 -7.03 11.04
CA ARG A 250 -1.77 -8.01 12.09
C ARG A 250 -0.77 -7.46 13.12
N SER A 251 -1.24 -6.62 14.02
CA SER A 251 -0.46 -5.96 15.06
C SER A 251 -1.11 -6.18 16.43
N THR A 252 -0.31 -6.46 17.46
CA THR A 252 -0.77 -6.67 18.84
C THR A 252 -0.79 -5.37 19.67
N ALA A 253 -0.01 -4.37 19.28
CA ALA A 253 0.09 -3.08 19.95
C ALA A 253 0.63 -2.02 18.99
N PRO A 254 0.44 -0.71 19.26
CA PRO A 254 0.97 0.35 18.42
C PRO A 254 2.50 0.29 18.31
N HIS A 255 3.02 0.17 17.07
CA HIS A 255 4.43 0.18 16.73
C HIS A 255 4.62 0.50 15.24
N LEU A 256 5.83 0.79 14.83
CA LEU A 256 6.23 0.84 13.43
C LEU A 256 6.99 -0.44 13.09
N HIS A 257 6.52 -1.21 12.12
CA HIS A 257 7.28 -2.26 11.49
C HIS A 257 8.09 -1.69 10.33
N TYR A 258 9.41 -1.90 10.35
CA TYR A 258 10.34 -1.32 9.39
C TYR A 258 11.24 -2.40 8.78
N GLU A 259 11.30 -2.47 7.43
CA GLU A 259 12.15 -3.40 6.68
C GLU A 259 13.10 -2.64 5.77
N ILE A 260 14.26 -3.23 5.51
CA ILE A 260 15.20 -2.80 4.47
C ILE A 260 15.52 -4.00 3.58
N LYS A 261 15.54 -3.76 2.27
CA LYS A 261 15.95 -4.74 1.26
C LYS A 261 17.02 -4.15 0.36
N TYR A 262 17.85 -5.03 -0.21
CA TYR A 262 18.82 -4.73 -1.25
C TYR A 262 18.68 -5.77 -2.35
N GLY A 263 18.13 -5.37 -3.51
CA GLY A 263 17.61 -6.33 -4.48
C GLY A 263 16.59 -7.27 -3.82
N GLU A 264 16.79 -8.57 -3.95
CA GLU A 264 15.94 -9.58 -3.32
C GLU A 264 16.35 -9.94 -1.88
N LYS A 265 17.50 -9.44 -1.40
CA LYS A 265 18.03 -9.75 -0.06
C LYS A 265 17.37 -8.88 1.00
N ILE A 266 16.86 -9.53 2.06
CA ILE A 266 16.30 -8.82 3.23
C ILE A 266 17.44 -8.54 4.19
N LEU A 267 17.65 -7.26 4.56
CA LEU A 267 18.74 -6.81 5.40
C LEU A 267 18.28 -6.61 6.84
N ASN A 268 19.24 -6.61 7.80
CA ASN A 268 18.96 -6.27 9.18
C ASN A 268 18.85 -4.74 9.35
N PRO A 269 17.65 -4.17 9.58
CA PRO A 269 17.50 -2.72 9.66
C PRO A 269 18.26 -2.06 10.83
N ARG A 270 18.61 -2.83 11.85
CA ARG A 270 19.30 -2.31 13.03
C ARG A 270 20.64 -1.64 12.69
N GLU A 271 21.38 -2.23 11.76
CA GLU A 271 22.70 -1.72 11.41
C GLU A 271 22.57 -0.40 10.62
N PHE A 272 21.58 -0.28 9.76
CA PHE A 272 21.26 0.93 9.02
C PHE A 272 20.70 2.04 9.90
N ILE A 273 19.87 1.71 10.90
CA ILE A 273 19.36 2.69 11.88
C ILE A 273 20.52 3.33 12.67
N ARG A 274 21.58 2.58 12.92
CA ARG A 274 22.77 3.05 13.63
C ARG A 274 23.79 3.75 12.74
N TRP A 275 23.67 3.56 11.42
CA TRP A 275 24.60 4.10 10.46
C TRP A 275 24.47 5.62 10.35
N GLN A 276 25.53 6.30 10.78
CA GLN A 276 25.65 7.76 10.84
C GLN A 276 27.13 8.16 10.69
N LEU A 277 27.41 9.45 10.54
CA LEU A 277 28.77 9.95 10.34
C LEU A 277 29.76 9.47 11.42
N GLY A 278 29.37 9.47 12.69
CA GLY A 278 30.22 9.08 13.80
C GLY A 278 30.60 7.60 13.85
N ASP A 279 29.80 6.71 13.21
CA ASP A 279 30.08 5.26 13.10
C ASP A 279 29.93 4.81 11.63
N TYR A 280 30.46 5.61 10.70
CA TYR A 280 30.24 5.44 9.27
C TYR A 280 30.76 4.11 8.73
N TYR A 281 31.98 3.72 9.10
CA TYR A 281 32.65 2.55 8.54
C TYR A 281 32.17 1.21 9.10
N SER A 282 31.40 1.21 10.17
CA SER A 282 30.94 -0.02 10.82
C SER A 282 29.97 -0.83 9.95
N ILE A 283 29.19 -0.17 9.10
CA ILE A 283 28.19 -0.81 8.23
C ILE A 283 28.83 -1.80 7.26
N PHE A 284 30.00 -1.48 6.71
CA PHE A 284 30.71 -2.30 5.74
C PHE A 284 31.13 -3.67 6.30
N LYS A 285 31.40 -3.73 7.61
CA LYS A 285 31.75 -4.98 8.31
C LYS A 285 30.51 -5.73 8.81
N LYS A 286 29.47 -5.02 9.22
CA LYS A 286 28.27 -5.59 9.85
C LYS A 286 27.23 -6.10 8.85
N GLU A 287 27.10 -5.46 7.68
CA GLU A 287 26.13 -5.88 6.66
C GLU A 287 26.83 -6.34 5.38
N ARG A 288 27.25 -7.60 5.36
CA ARG A 288 28.02 -8.20 4.26
C ARG A 288 27.21 -8.60 3.02
N ARG A 289 25.86 -8.56 3.10
CA ARG A 289 24.97 -8.91 1.98
C ARG A 289 24.89 -7.82 0.92
N VAL A 290 25.39 -6.60 1.21
CA VAL A 290 25.52 -5.48 0.29
C VAL A 290 26.90 -5.54 -0.36
N GLN A 291 26.94 -5.38 -1.68
CA GLN A 291 28.18 -5.32 -2.47
C GLN A 291 28.85 -3.95 -2.34
N TRP A 292 29.40 -3.67 -1.13
CA TRP A 292 29.90 -2.34 -0.79
C TRP A 292 31.05 -1.87 -1.69
N GLU A 293 31.95 -2.77 -2.07
CA GLU A 293 33.09 -2.45 -2.93
C GLU A 293 32.61 -1.87 -4.27
N SER A 294 31.77 -2.62 -4.98
CA SER A 294 31.21 -2.21 -6.28
C SER A 294 30.37 -0.94 -6.16
N LEU A 295 29.59 -0.82 -5.06
CA LEU A 295 28.73 0.33 -4.84
C LEU A 295 29.53 1.61 -4.61
N VAL A 296 30.59 1.55 -3.79
CA VAL A 296 31.45 2.72 -3.53
C VAL A 296 32.23 3.11 -4.79
N ARG A 297 32.72 2.16 -5.59
CA ARG A 297 33.35 2.45 -6.88
C ARG A 297 32.40 3.18 -7.82
N LEU A 298 31.19 2.67 -7.99
CA LEU A 298 30.16 3.30 -8.81
C LEU A 298 29.86 4.75 -8.37
N ILE A 299 29.72 4.99 -7.07
CA ILE A 299 29.47 6.32 -6.54
C ILE A 299 30.67 7.26 -6.80
N ASN A 300 31.89 6.76 -6.64
CA ASN A 300 33.11 7.53 -6.92
C ASN A 300 33.19 7.93 -8.40
N GLU A 301 32.87 7.02 -9.31
CA GLU A 301 32.86 7.28 -10.76
C GLU A 301 31.80 8.32 -11.14
N GLN A 302 30.58 8.18 -10.61
CA GLN A 302 29.51 9.17 -10.82
C GLN A 302 29.89 10.55 -10.25
N SER A 303 30.51 10.59 -9.09
CA SER A 303 31.00 11.83 -8.47
C SER A 303 32.04 12.56 -9.33
N LYS A 304 32.91 11.84 -10.03
CA LYS A 304 33.93 12.42 -10.93
C LYS A 304 33.30 12.98 -12.21
N MET A 305 32.29 12.30 -12.79
CA MET A 305 31.60 12.74 -14.00
C MET A 305 30.80 14.04 -13.82
N VAL A 306 30.28 14.30 -12.61
CA VAL A 306 29.53 15.54 -12.28
C VAL A 306 30.47 16.73 -12.04
N GLN A 307 31.78 16.53 -11.90
CA GLN A 307 32.77 17.60 -11.68
C GLN A 307 33.47 18.05 -12.96
N GLN A 308 33.25 17.37 -14.06
CA GLN A 308 33.66 17.77 -15.42
C GLN A 308 32.52 18.50 -16.14
#